data_ebe7e28467aef45b6d5099890a6bc1db
#
_entry.id   ebe7e28467aef45b6d5099890a6bc1db
#
_cell.length_a   1.000
_cell.length_b   1.000
_cell.length_c   1.000
_cell.angle_alpha   90.00
_cell.angle_beta   90.00
_cell.angle_gamma   90.00
#
_symmetry.space_group_name_H-M   'P 1'
#
loop_
_entity.id
_entity.type
_entity.pdbx_description
1 polymer ?
#
loop_
_entity_poly.entity_id
_entity_poly.type
_entity_poly.pdbx_seq_one_letter_code
_entity_poly.pdbx_strand_id
1 'polypeptide(L)'
;AAFVDDERRHAIVAERLAAYYDVRKLERYTTSPSLVTFSHHFVRALRYASPETANVYVTAGELLLDVALLRSIDDFVADPMSHRAMELVNRDESRHIAVDYYMTELYASADYQAWLAAQPAPSLAQRVRGAWAFANLLYAVGPFAADVFVRPMRLVDPSGRRIHEALKRFQMLGEKPDVAARPFMRFANGFRATASHPVVGPVFVAAMSSFSGTSLVGLLGEHLSEDERREARRMTIDELAEDALRAKALA
;
A
#
# COMPACT_ATOMS: atom_id res chain seq x y z
N ALA A 1 6.01 -13.09 -15.29
CA ALA A 1 6.89 -14.18 -14.81
C ALA A 1 7.88 -13.65 -13.79
N ALA A 2 8.74 -12.65 -14.12
CA ALA A 2 9.79 -12.19 -13.20
C ALA A 2 9.25 -11.70 -11.84
N PHE A 3 8.24 -10.84 -11.83
CA PHE A 3 7.61 -10.34 -10.60
C PHE A 3 7.16 -11.47 -9.65
N VAL A 4 6.41 -12.46 -10.18
CA VAL A 4 5.96 -13.61 -9.36
C VAL A 4 7.11 -14.45 -8.83
N ASP A 5 8.20 -14.54 -9.57
CA ASP A 5 9.38 -15.29 -9.17
C ASP A 5 10.19 -14.52 -8.11
N ASP A 6 10.20 -13.18 -8.18
CA ASP A 6 10.75 -12.32 -7.14
C ASP A 6 9.97 -12.51 -5.83
N GLU A 7 8.65 -12.40 -5.84
CA GLU A 7 7.80 -12.58 -4.66
C GLU A 7 7.98 -13.96 -3.99
N ARG A 8 8.13 -15.02 -4.78
CA ARG A 8 8.43 -16.35 -4.23
C ARG A 8 9.79 -16.41 -3.54
N ARG A 9 10.80 -15.72 -4.09
CA ARG A 9 12.13 -15.62 -3.45
C ARG A 9 12.06 -14.81 -2.17
N HIS A 10 11.33 -13.68 -2.17
CA HIS A 10 11.13 -12.85 -0.99
C HIS A 10 10.46 -13.64 0.15
N ALA A 11 9.43 -14.43 -0.17
CA ALA A 11 8.77 -15.31 0.82
C ALA A 11 9.77 -16.32 1.44
N ILE A 12 10.62 -16.94 0.63
CA ILE A 12 11.65 -17.87 1.13
C ILE A 12 12.67 -17.14 2.01
N VAL A 13 13.12 -15.94 1.62
CA VAL A 13 14.04 -15.12 2.43
C VAL A 13 13.39 -14.78 3.77
N ALA A 14 12.15 -14.30 3.77
CA ALA A 14 11.42 -13.97 4.98
C ALA A 14 11.25 -15.17 5.92
N GLU A 15 10.92 -16.36 5.38
CA GLU A 15 10.82 -17.59 6.15
C GLU A 15 12.16 -17.98 6.79
N ARG A 16 13.26 -17.89 6.04
CA ARG A 16 14.60 -18.22 6.54
C ARG A 16 15.08 -17.22 7.60
N LEU A 17 14.81 -15.93 7.43
CA LEU A 17 15.12 -14.91 8.43
C LEU A 17 14.29 -15.14 9.70
N ALA A 18 13.01 -15.42 9.58
CA ALA A 18 12.16 -15.75 10.71
C ALA A 18 12.68 -16.97 11.50
N ALA A 19 13.10 -18.02 10.80
CA ALA A 19 13.69 -19.22 11.41
C ALA A 19 15.06 -18.93 12.08
N TYR A 20 15.87 -18.07 11.47
CA TYR A 20 17.17 -17.65 12.02
C TYR A 20 17.01 -16.87 13.34
N TYR A 21 16.01 -16.00 13.41
CA TYR A 21 15.71 -15.20 14.59
C TYR A 21 14.73 -15.87 15.55
N ASP A 22 14.41 -17.15 15.38
CA ASP A 22 13.54 -17.89 16.29
C ASP A 22 14.19 -18.17 17.64
N VAL A 23 14.38 -17.10 18.40
CA VAL A 23 14.95 -17.18 19.76
C VAL A 23 14.07 -17.96 20.73
N ARG A 24 12.77 -18.10 20.44
CA ARG A 24 11.79 -18.81 21.25
C ARG A 24 11.63 -20.27 20.85
N LYS A 25 12.24 -20.68 19.74
CA LYS A 25 12.15 -22.03 19.16
C LYS A 25 10.72 -22.55 19.10
N LEU A 26 9.83 -21.73 18.52
CA LEU A 26 8.43 -22.07 18.39
C LEU A 26 8.29 -23.24 17.41
N GLU A 27 7.55 -24.28 17.80
CA GLU A 27 7.28 -25.43 16.91
C GLU A 27 6.43 -25.03 15.70
N ARG A 28 5.61 -23.98 15.87
CA ARG A 28 4.76 -23.44 14.80
C ARG A 28 4.65 -21.93 14.89
N TYR A 29 4.79 -21.30 13.73
CA TYR A 29 4.37 -19.93 13.52
C TYR A 29 2.94 -19.95 12.99
N THR A 30 2.03 -19.25 13.63
CA THR A 30 0.67 -19.08 13.13
C THR A 30 0.55 -17.73 12.44
N THR A 31 0.03 -17.75 11.22
CA THR A 31 -0.30 -16.52 10.50
C THR A 31 -1.38 -15.76 11.28
N SER A 32 -1.23 -14.43 11.37
CA SER A 32 -2.24 -13.59 12.02
C SER A 32 -3.63 -13.82 11.43
N PRO A 33 -4.67 -14.00 12.26
CA PRO A 33 -6.05 -14.13 11.78
C PRO A 33 -6.52 -12.97 10.90
N SER A 34 -6.03 -11.74 11.16
CA SER A 34 -6.33 -10.57 10.34
C SER A 34 -5.75 -10.71 8.94
N LEU A 35 -4.52 -11.23 8.80
CA LEU A 35 -3.89 -11.48 7.50
C LEU A 35 -4.63 -12.58 6.73
N VAL A 36 -5.03 -13.67 7.38
CA VAL A 36 -5.80 -14.76 6.74
C VAL A 36 -7.14 -14.23 6.23
N THR A 37 -7.87 -13.49 7.08
CA THR A 37 -9.16 -12.89 6.71
C THR A 37 -9.00 -11.90 5.56
N PHE A 38 -8.02 -11.00 5.64
CA PHE A 38 -7.73 -10.05 4.59
C PHE A 38 -7.39 -10.73 3.27
N SER A 39 -6.48 -11.69 3.26
CA SER A 39 -6.06 -12.41 2.05
C SER A 39 -7.23 -13.10 1.35
N HIS A 40 -8.15 -13.70 2.11
CA HIS A 40 -9.35 -14.31 1.56
C HIS A 40 -10.26 -13.27 0.85
N HIS A 41 -10.53 -12.14 1.50
CA HIS A 41 -11.35 -11.07 0.93
C HIS A 41 -10.64 -10.35 -0.22
N PHE A 42 -9.33 -10.18 -0.14
CA PHE A 42 -8.51 -9.57 -1.18
C PHE A 42 -8.56 -10.38 -2.48
N VAL A 43 -8.23 -11.67 -2.43
CA VAL A 43 -8.30 -12.56 -3.61
C VAL A 43 -9.72 -12.59 -4.21
N ARG A 44 -10.74 -12.56 -3.35
CA ARG A 44 -12.13 -12.51 -3.81
C ARG A 44 -12.46 -11.18 -4.49
N ALA A 45 -12.01 -10.06 -3.94
CA ALA A 45 -12.25 -8.73 -4.51
C ALA A 45 -11.54 -8.54 -5.85
N LEU A 46 -10.32 -9.06 -6.00
CA LEU A 46 -9.56 -9.01 -7.26
C LEU A 46 -10.31 -9.60 -8.46
N ARG A 47 -11.20 -10.58 -8.24
CA ARG A 47 -12.03 -11.16 -9.31
C ARG A 47 -13.01 -10.17 -9.93
N TYR A 48 -13.31 -9.08 -9.24
CA TYR A 48 -14.28 -8.06 -9.67
C TYR A 48 -13.63 -6.68 -9.84
N ALA A 49 -12.39 -6.52 -9.38
CA ALA A 49 -11.63 -5.28 -9.56
C ALA A 49 -11.18 -5.15 -11.01
N SER A 50 -11.19 -3.93 -11.53
CA SER A 50 -10.47 -3.63 -12.76
C SER A 50 -8.95 -3.72 -12.51
N PRO A 51 -8.14 -4.00 -13.54
CA PRO A 51 -6.69 -3.98 -13.42
C PRO A 51 -6.15 -2.66 -12.83
N GLU A 52 -6.73 -1.53 -13.20
CA GLU A 52 -6.37 -0.20 -12.66
C GLU A 52 -6.61 -0.12 -11.13
N THR A 53 -7.74 -0.66 -10.65
CA THR A 53 -8.05 -0.68 -9.22
C THR A 53 -7.09 -1.59 -8.46
N ALA A 54 -6.81 -2.76 -9.01
CA ALA A 54 -5.87 -3.70 -8.42
C ALA A 54 -4.46 -3.11 -8.34
N ASN A 55 -3.98 -2.46 -9.41
CA ASN A 55 -2.65 -1.85 -9.45
C ASN A 55 -2.49 -0.76 -8.39
N VAL A 56 -3.38 0.22 -8.33
CA VAL A 56 -3.27 1.31 -7.34
C VAL A 56 -3.29 0.77 -5.90
N TYR A 57 -4.06 -0.29 -5.65
CA TYR A 57 -4.07 -0.95 -4.35
C TYR A 57 -2.73 -1.64 -4.05
N VAL A 58 -2.15 -2.33 -5.02
CA VAL A 58 -0.81 -2.97 -4.91
C VAL A 58 0.23 -1.88 -4.68
N THR A 59 0.26 -0.82 -5.49
CA THR A 59 1.18 0.32 -5.33
C THR A 59 1.16 0.90 -3.91
N ALA A 60 -0.03 1.04 -3.30
CA ALA A 60 -0.13 1.50 -1.91
C ALA A 60 0.51 0.51 -0.92
N GLY A 61 0.35 -0.79 -1.15
CA GLY A 61 0.96 -1.86 -0.37
C GLY A 61 2.48 -1.87 -0.49
N GLU A 62 3.00 -1.80 -1.72
CA GLU A 62 4.43 -1.76 -2.02
C GLU A 62 5.11 -0.54 -1.37
N LEU A 63 4.51 0.64 -1.48
CA LEU A 63 5.05 1.84 -0.82
C LEU A 63 5.11 1.68 0.70
N LEU A 64 4.07 1.14 1.34
CA LEU A 64 4.06 0.92 2.79
C LEU A 64 5.03 -0.18 3.21
N LEU A 65 5.16 -1.24 2.41
CA LEU A 65 6.07 -2.33 2.68
C LEU A 65 7.53 -1.87 2.51
N ASP A 66 7.87 -1.31 1.38
CA ASP A 66 9.24 -1.05 0.97
C ASP A 66 9.83 0.23 1.53
N VAL A 67 9.10 1.35 1.41
CA VAL A 67 9.60 2.65 1.90
C VAL A 67 9.60 2.68 3.42
N ALA A 68 8.63 1.99 4.07
CA ALA A 68 8.49 2.05 5.50
C ALA A 68 8.94 0.77 6.22
N LEU A 69 8.21 -0.34 6.06
CA LEU A 69 8.33 -1.48 6.96
C LEU A 69 9.66 -2.23 6.81
N LEU A 70 10.04 -2.61 5.59
CA LEU A 70 11.25 -3.40 5.36
C LEU A 70 12.52 -2.66 5.78
N ARG A 71 12.59 -1.36 5.48
CA ARG A 71 13.73 -0.51 5.90
C ARG A 71 13.78 -0.36 7.42
N SER A 72 12.64 -0.18 8.07
CA SER A 72 12.58 -0.03 9.52
C SER A 72 12.97 -1.32 10.24
N ILE A 73 12.59 -2.48 9.71
CA ILE A 73 12.99 -3.77 10.26
C ILE A 73 14.50 -3.98 10.10
N ASP A 74 15.06 -3.70 8.93
CA ASP A 74 16.48 -3.86 8.64
C ASP A 74 17.34 -3.02 9.61
N ASP A 75 17.02 -1.76 9.78
CA ASP A 75 17.73 -0.87 10.72
C ASP A 75 17.54 -1.29 12.18
N PHE A 76 16.36 -1.76 12.55
CA PHE A 76 16.08 -2.22 13.91
C PHE A 76 16.85 -3.48 14.27
N VAL A 77 16.95 -4.43 13.33
CA VAL A 77 17.68 -5.70 13.54
C VAL A 77 19.18 -5.47 13.54
N ALA A 78 19.67 -4.59 12.66
CA ALA A 78 21.08 -4.19 12.56
C ALA A 78 22.08 -5.37 12.46
N ASP A 79 21.69 -6.47 11.81
CA ASP A 79 22.51 -7.66 11.62
C ASP A 79 23.08 -7.70 10.19
N PRO A 80 24.42 -7.90 10.01
CA PRO A 80 25.02 -7.85 8.68
C PRO A 80 24.47 -8.89 7.68
N MET A 81 24.10 -10.09 8.13
CA MET A 81 23.54 -11.12 7.27
C MET A 81 22.12 -10.73 6.81
N SER A 82 21.28 -10.27 7.76
CA SER A 82 19.94 -9.76 7.43
C SER A 82 20.00 -8.55 6.52
N HIS A 83 20.90 -7.60 6.82
CA HIS A 83 21.11 -6.43 5.97
C HIS A 83 21.43 -6.84 4.52
N ARG A 84 22.34 -7.81 4.33
CA ARG A 84 22.64 -8.29 2.99
C ARG A 84 21.46 -8.97 2.29
N ALA A 85 20.66 -9.75 3.03
CA ALA A 85 19.46 -10.38 2.49
C ALA A 85 18.40 -9.32 2.09
N MET A 86 18.17 -8.34 2.98
CA MET A 86 17.22 -7.25 2.74
C MET A 86 17.66 -6.32 1.60
N GLU A 87 18.96 -6.08 1.42
CA GLU A 87 19.50 -5.33 0.28
C GLU A 87 19.11 -5.97 -1.06
N LEU A 88 19.16 -7.30 -1.15
CA LEU A 88 18.76 -8.02 -2.36
C LEU A 88 17.26 -7.93 -2.60
N VAL A 89 16.44 -8.11 -1.57
CA VAL A 89 14.98 -7.91 -1.63
C VAL A 89 14.67 -6.48 -2.06
N ASN A 90 15.23 -5.49 -1.38
CA ASN A 90 15.00 -4.07 -1.66
C ASN A 90 15.36 -3.66 -3.10
N ARG A 91 16.37 -4.28 -3.70
CA ARG A 91 16.72 -4.04 -5.11
C ARG A 91 15.62 -4.55 -6.05
N ASP A 92 15.03 -5.70 -5.76
CA ASP A 92 13.95 -6.28 -6.54
C ASP A 92 12.67 -5.44 -6.38
N GLU A 93 12.33 -5.05 -5.15
CA GLU A 93 11.17 -4.19 -4.84
C GLU A 93 11.26 -2.80 -5.49
N SER A 94 12.47 -2.27 -5.71
CA SER A 94 12.62 -1.03 -6.46
C SER A 94 12.11 -1.14 -7.90
N ARG A 95 12.24 -2.32 -8.52
CA ARG A 95 11.64 -2.59 -9.84
C ARG A 95 10.12 -2.70 -9.76
N HIS A 96 9.59 -3.28 -8.69
CA HIS A 96 8.15 -3.39 -8.47
C HIS A 96 7.50 -2.01 -8.37
N ILE A 97 8.06 -1.11 -7.56
CA ILE A 97 7.60 0.29 -7.48
C ILE A 97 7.61 0.96 -8.86
N ALA A 98 8.71 0.84 -9.62
CA ALA A 98 8.80 1.44 -10.94
C ALA A 98 7.74 0.89 -11.92
N VAL A 99 7.50 -0.42 -11.90
CA VAL A 99 6.46 -1.06 -12.72
C VAL A 99 5.07 -0.59 -12.30
N ASP A 100 4.79 -0.49 -11.02
CA ASP A 100 3.50 -0.06 -10.49
C ASP A 100 3.16 1.37 -10.90
N TYR A 101 4.13 2.28 -10.86
CA TYR A 101 3.95 3.65 -11.33
C TYR A 101 3.72 3.69 -12.83
N TYR A 102 4.51 2.98 -13.63
CA TYR A 102 4.30 2.85 -15.07
C TYR A 102 2.90 2.29 -15.40
N MET A 103 2.47 1.24 -14.71
CA MET A 103 1.14 0.65 -14.90
C MET A 103 0.02 1.61 -14.49
N THR A 104 0.24 2.42 -13.46
CA THR A 104 -0.71 3.47 -13.05
C THR A 104 -0.89 4.50 -14.16
N GLU A 105 0.20 4.95 -14.80
CA GLU A 105 0.15 5.84 -15.95
C GLU A 105 -0.58 5.20 -17.15
N LEU A 106 -0.20 3.96 -17.47
CA LEU A 106 -0.84 3.21 -18.56
C LEU A 106 -2.36 3.10 -18.35
N TYR A 107 -2.79 2.72 -17.16
CA TYR A 107 -4.22 2.59 -16.85
C TYR A 107 -4.95 3.95 -16.77
N ALA A 108 -4.25 5.03 -16.49
CA ALA A 108 -4.83 6.37 -16.53
C ALA A 108 -4.86 6.97 -17.94
N SER A 109 -4.15 6.39 -18.91
CA SER A 109 -4.04 6.90 -20.28
C SER A 109 -5.37 6.94 -21.02
N ALA A 110 -5.52 7.92 -21.92
CA ALA A 110 -6.73 8.06 -22.74
C ALA A 110 -7.02 6.81 -23.59
N ASP A 111 -5.98 6.19 -24.14
CA ASP A 111 -6.10 5.00 -24.98
C ASP A 111 -6.64 3.78 -24.20
N TYR A 112 -6.09 3.53 -22.99
CA TYR A 112 -6.61 2.47 -22.13
C TYR A 112 -8.05 2.74 -21.69
N GLN A 113 -8.38 3.97 -21.36
CA GLN A 113 -9.73 4.34 -20.95
C GLN A 113 -10.75 4.21 -22.11
N ALA A 114 -10.34 4.57 -23.32
CA ALA A 114 -11.17 4.36 -24.53
C ALA A 114 -11.38 2.87 -24.78
N TRP A 115 -10.32 2.07 -24.67
CA TRP A 115 -10.43 0.60 -24.77
C TRP A 115 -11.36 0.02 -23.69
N LEU A 116 -11.23 0.46 -22.45
CA LEU A 116 -12.08 0.01 -21.34
C LEU A 116 -13.55 0.35 -21.56
N ALA A 117 -13.83 1.57 -22.04
CA ALA A 117 -15.18 2.03 -22.35
C ALA A 117 -15.86 1.21 -23.48
N ALA A 118 -15.06 0.63 -24.38
CA ALA A 118 -15.55 -0.24 -25.44
C ALA A 118 -15.85 -1.69 -24.98
N GLN A 119 -15.42 -2.05 -23.75
CA GLN A 119 -15.69 -3.40 -23.21
C GLN A 119 -17.16 -3.55 -22.78
N PRO A 120 -17.72 -4.77 -22.85
CA PRO A 120 -19.07 -5.04 -22.35
C PRO A 120 -19.22 -4.61 -20.87
N ALA A 121 -20.26 -3.85 -20.59
CA ALA A 121 -20.54 -3.45 -19.21
C ALA A 121 -20.85 -4.66 -18.33
N PRO A 122 -20.35 -4.71 -17.09
CA PRO A 122 -20.67 -5.79 -16.16
C PRO A 122 -22.19 -5.86 -15.90
N SER A 123 -22.73 -7.07 -15.83
CA SER A 123 -24.11 -7.30 -15.47
C SER A 123 -24.41 -6.75 -14.06
N LEU A 124 -25.70 -6.47 -13.77
CA LEU A 124 -26.12 -6.01 -12.45
C LEU A 124 -25.66 -6.98 -11.34
N ALA A 125 -25.75 -8.28 -11.58
CA ALA A 125 -25.32 -9.30 -10.64
C ALA A 125 -23.81 -9.24 -10.38
N GLN A 126 -22.99 -8.99 -11.39
CA GLN A 126 -21.54 -8.80 -11.25
C GLN A 126 -21.22 -7.54 -10.44
N ARG A 127 -21.92 -6.43 -10.72
CA ARG A 127 -21.76 -5.16 -9.96
C ARG A 127 -22.08 -5.35 -8.47
N VAL A 128 -23.20 -6.01 -8.15
CA VAL A 128 -23.60 -6.29 -6.77
C VAL A 128 -22.59 -7.19 -6.07
N ARG A 129 -22.13 -8.26 -6.73
CA ARG A 129 -21.09 -9.15 -6.17
C ARG A 129 -19.77 -8.42 -5.98
N GLY A 130 -19.38 -7.55 -6.90
CA GLY A 130 -18.18 -6.73 -6.80
C GLY A 130 -18.26 -5.74 -5.63
N ALA A 131 -19.38 -5.02 -5.50
CA ALA A 131 -19.62 -4.10 -4.39
C ALA A 131 -19.57 -4.84 -3.03
N TRP A 132 -20.18 -6.02 -2.94
CA TRP A 132 -20.13 -6.85 -1.74
C TRP A 132 -18.72 -7.35 -1.41
N ALA A 133 -17.97 -7.81 -2.44
CA ALA A 133 -16.59 -8.24 -2.26
C ALA A 133 -15.69 -7.09 -1.78
N PHE A 134 -15.87 -5.88 -2.35
CA PHE A 134 -15.16 -4.68 -1.94
C PHE A 134 -15.51 -4.25 -0.51
N ALA A 135 -16.79 -4.27 -0.12
CA ALA A 135 -17.20 -3.96 1.24
C ALA A 135 -16.56 -4.92 2.29
N ASN A 136 -16.49 -6.21 1.97
CA ASN A 136 -15.80 -7.18 2.83
C ASN A 136 -14.28 -6.94 2.88
N LEU A 137 -13.66 -6.53 1.77
CA LEU A 137 -12.25 -6.14 1.74
C LEU A 137 -12.01 -4.92 2.64
N LEU A 138 -12.84 -3.88 2.54
CA LEU A 138 -12.75 -2.69 3.41
C LEU A 138 -12.91 -3.05 4.89
N TYR A 139 -13.80 -4.00 5.20
CA TYR A 139 -13.94 -4.52 6.56
C TYR A 139 -12.67 -5.21 7.05
N ALA A 140 -12.00 -5.97 6.21
CA ALA A 140 -10.80 -6.73 6.58
C ALA A 140 -9.52 -5.88 6.60
N VAL A 141 -9.46 -4.77 5.82
CA VAL A 141 -8.23 -3.98 5.66
C VAL A 141 -7.82 -3.26 6.94
N GLY A 142 -8.75 -2.80 7.77
CA GLY A 142 -8.43 -2.08 9.01
C GLY A 142 -7.64 -2.93 10.01
N PRO A 143 -8.17 -4.08 10.48
CA PRO A 143 -7.44 -5.00 11.35
C PRO A 143 -6.12 -5.51 10.74
N PHE A 144 -6.12 -5.81 9.43
CA PHE A 144 -4.91 -6.22 8.71
C PHE A 144 -3.84 -5.13 8.74
N ALA A 145 -4.16 -3.89 8.34
CA ALA A 145 -3.21 -2.79 8.35
C ALA A 145 -2.68 -2.50 9.77
N ALA A 146 -3.53 -2.62 10.78
CA ALA A 146 -3.13 -2.48 12.18
C ALA A 146 -2.09 -3.52 12.59
N ASP A 147 -2.30 -4.80 12.24
CA ASP A 147 -1.44 -5.90 12.65
C ASP A 147 -0.14 -5.98 11.84
N VAL A 148 -0.22 -5.72 10.53
CA VAL A 148 0.92 -5.93 9.62
C VAL A 148 1.79 -4.67 9.48
N PHE A 149 1.19 -3.48 9.54
CA PHE A 149 1.93 -2.23 9.33
C PHE A 149 2.00 -1.36 10.58
N VAL A 150 0.85 -0.95 11.15
CA VAL A 150 0.85 0.12 12.16
C VAL A 150 1.53 -0.29 13.46
N ARG A 151 1.21 -1.48 13.98
CA ARG A 151 1.82 -1.96 15.24
C ARG A 151 3.31 -2.29 15.08
N PRO A 152 3.75 -3.04 14.04
CA PRO A 152 5.17 -3.24 13.79
C PRO A 152 5.93 -1.92 13.59
N MET A 153 5.40 -0.99 12.79
CA MET A 153 6.04 0.30 12.55
C MET A 153 6.23 1.11 13.82
N ARG A 154 5.26 1.12 14.74
CA ARG A 154 5.42 1.79 16.04
C ARG A 154 6.54 1.20 16.90
N LEU A 155 6.85 -0.07 16.70
CA LEU A 155 7.94 -0.74 17.41
C LEU A 155 9.31 -0.42 16.79
N VAL A 156 9.40 -0.50 15.45
CA VAL A 156 10.69 -0.40 14.73
C VAL A 156 11.01 1.03 14.26
N ASP A 157 10.00 1.89 14.06
CA ASP A 157 10.13 3.32 13.77
C ASP A 157 9.15 4.14 14.65
N PRO A 158 9.46 4.36 15.93
CA PRO A 158 8.59 5.14 16.82
C PRO A 158 8.38 6.58 16.37
N SER A 159 9.26 7.12 15.51
CA SER A 159 9.11 8.45 14.93
C SER A 159 7.93 8.55 13.96
N GLY A 160 7.54 7.43 13.34
CA GLY A 160 6.54 7.35 12.29
C GLY A 160 6.94 8.04 10.97
N ARG A 161 8.21 8.47 10.86
CA ARG A 161 8.71 9.22 9.70
C ARG A 161 8.57 8.40 8.41
N ARG A 162 8.96 7.14 8.43
CA ARG A 162 8.95 6.29 7.23
C ARG A 162 7.55 5.98 6.73
N ILE A 163 6.62 5.68 7.64
CA ILE A 163 5.22 5.47 7.25
C ILE A 163 4.61 6.76 6.69
N HIS A 164 4.97 7.92 7.25
CA HIS A 164 4.59 9.22 6.72
C HIS A 164 5.13 9.43 5.29
N GLU A 165 6.40 9.12 5.04
CA GLU A 165 7.01 9.21 3.72
C GLU A 165 6.34 8.27 2.69
N ALA A 166 6.00 7.05 3.08
CA ALA A 166 5.28 6.12 2.21
C ALA A 166 3.88 6.66 1.82
N LEU A 167 3.12 7.10 2.81
CA LEU A 167 1.78 7.68 2.60
C LEU A 167 1.84 8.95 1.75
N LYS A 168 2.87 9.78 1.95
CA LYS A 168 3.12 10.96 1.14
C LYS A 168 3.31 10.63 -0.33
N ARG A 169 4.11 9.61 -0.69
CA ARG A 169 4.32 9.19 -2.08
C ARG A 169 3.04 8.67 -2.72
N PHE A 170 2.25 7.93 -1.98
CA PHE A 170 0.92 7.52 -2.45
C PHE A 170 0.01 8.73 -2.72
N GLN A 171 0.02 9.73 -1.83
CA GLN A 171 -0.77 10.95 -2.02
C GLN A 171 -0.29 11.78 -3.21
N MET A 172 1.03 11.88 -3.43
CA MET A 172 1.60 12.58 -4.60
C MET A 172 1.10 11.95 -5.91
N LEU A 173 1.04 10.62 -6.00
CA LEU A 173 0.46 9.92 -7.15
C LEU A 173 -1.01 10.31 -7.35
N GLY A 174 -1.76 10.44 -6.27
CA GLY A 174 -3.16 10.87 -6.28
C GLY A 174 -3.40 12.34 -6.69
N GLU A 175 -2.36 13.17 -6.77
CA GLU A 175 -2.44 14.56 -7.26
C GLU A 175 -2.39 14.66 -8.80
N LYS A 176 -2.03 13.59 -9.52
CA LYS A 176 -2.04 13.57 -10.99
C LYS A 176 -3.49 13.55 -11.48
N PRO A 177 -3.93 14.52 -12.32
CA PRO A 177 -5.35 14.65 -12.70
C PRO A 177 -5.95 13.38 -13.30
N ASP A 178 -5.20 12.72 -14.20
CA ASP A 178 -5.68 11.51 -14.87
C ASP A 178 -5.78 10.30 -13.91
N VAL A 179 -4.85 10.20 -12.95
CA VAL A 179 -4.84 9.19 -11.90
C VAL A 179 -5.95 9.50 -10.87
N ALA A 180 -6.07 10.75 -10.43
CA ALA A 180 -7.10 11.21 -9.50
C ALA A 180 -8.52 10.93 -9.99
N ALA A 181 -8.72 10.95 -11.31
CA ALA A 181 -10.01 10.66 -11.94
C ALA A 181 -10.40 9.16 -11.86
N ARG A 182 -9.48 8.26 -11.55
CA ARG A 182 -9.75 6.80 -11.51
C ARG A 182 -10.55 6.42 -10.26
N PRO A 183 -11.40 5.38 -10.34
CA PRO A 183 -12.36 5.05 -9.26
C PRO A 183 -11.72 4.84 -7.89
N PHE A 184 -10.65 4.04 -7.82
CA PHE A 184 -10.00 3.77 -6.54
C PHE A 184 -9.27 5.00 -5.98
N MET A 185 -8.59 5.77 -6.83
CA MET A 185 -7.92 6.99 -6.38
C MET A 185 -8.92 8.07 -5.94
N ARG A 186 -10.08 8.19 -6.61
CA ARG A 186 -11.18 9.04 -6.15
C ARG A 186 -11.67 8.62 -4.75
N PHE A 187 -11.81 7.31 -4.53
CA PHE A 187 -12.16 6.77 -3.22
C PHE A 187 -11.09 7.13 -2.16
N ALA A 188 -9.81 6.88 -2.45
CA ALA A 188 -8.70 7.17 -1.55
C ALA A 188 -8.60 8.68 -1.23
N ASN A 189 -8.71 9.53 -2.24
CA ASN A 189 -8.72 10.99 -2.07
C ASN A 189 -9.94 11.47 -1.26
N GLY A 190 -11.12 10.90 -1.48
CA GLY A 190 -12.32 11.19 -0.70
C GLY A 190 -12.19 10.76 0.76
N PHE A 191 -11.59 9.60 1.00
CA PHE A 191 -11.30 9.10 2.34
C PHE A 191 -10.33 10.03 3.09
N ARG A 192 -9.23 10.43 2.44
CA ARG A 192 -8.27 11.40 2.95
C ARG A 192 -8.92 12.74 3.26
N ALA A 193 -9.70 13.28 2.32
CA ALA A 193 -10.41 14.55 2.52
C ALA A 193 -11.37 14.49 3.71
N THR A 194 -12.06 13.36 3.91
CA THR A 194 -12.94 13.16 5.06
C THR A 194 -12.14 13.13 6.37
N ALA A 195 -11.02 12.41 6.40
CA ALA A 195 -10.15 12.33 7.57
C ALA A 195 -9.51 13.68 7.94
N SER A 196 -9.22 14.51 6.94
CA SER A 196 -8.63 15.86 7.13
C SER A 196 -9.66 16.97 7.40
N HIS A 197 -10.96 16.66 7.31
CA HIS A 197 -12.00 17.69 7.49
C HIS A 197 -12.02 18.16 8.96
N PRO A 198 -12.01 19.49 9.23
CA PRO A 198 -11.82 20.01 10.58
C PRO A 198 -12.91 19.61 11.58
N VAL A 199 -14.14 19.38 11.13
CA VAL A 199 -15.29 19.02 11.99
C VAL A 199 -15.53 17.50 12.00
N VAL A 200 -15.58 16.86 10.83
CA VAL A 200 -15.93 15.44 10.68
C VAL A 200 -14.72 14.54 10.90
N GLY A 201 -13.53 15.01 10.52
CA GLY A 201 -12.30 14.24 10.55
C GLY A 201 -11.99 13.59 11.91
N PRO A 202 -12.02 14.32 13.03
CA PRO A 202 -11.74 13.73 14.34
C PRO A 202 -12.66 12.57 14.69
N VAL A 203 -13.96 12.68 14.40
CA VAL A 203 -14.95 11.61 14.64
C VAL A 203 -14.70 10.43 13.71
N PHE A 204 -14.43 10.69 12.43
CA PHE A 204 -14.12 9.67 11.45
C PHE A 204 -12.85 8.88 11.81
N VAL A 205 -11.76 9.58 12.14
CA VAL A 205 -10.49 8.96 12.56
C VAL A 205 -10.65 8.16 13.84
N ALA A 206 -11.43 8.65 14.82
CA ALA A 206 -11.72 7.91 16.06
C ALA A 206 -12.51 6.62 15.77
N ALA A 207 -13.53 6.69 14.92
CA ALA A 207 -14.30 5.51 14.51
C ALA A 207 -13.42 4.47 13.78
N MET A 208 -12.60 4.91 12.85
CA MET A 208 -11.66 4.04 12.13
C MET A 208 -10.59 3.44 13.05
N SER A 209 -10.08 4.21 14.00
CA SER A 209 -9.14 3.72 15.01
C SER A 209 -9.76 2.65 15.92
N SER A 210 -10.99 2.86 16.36
CA SER A 210 -11.76 1.88 17.14
C SER A 210 -11.98 0.59 16.35
N PHE A 211 -12.36 0.73 15.08
CA PHE A 211 -12.60 -0.41 14.19
C PHE A 211 -11.33 -1.23 13.91
N SER A 212 -10.19 -0.58 13.70
CA SER A 212 -8.91 -1.26 13.45
C SER A 212 -8.23 -1.80 14.70
N GLY A 213 -8.72 -1.41 15.90
CA GLY A 213 -8.12 -1.80 17.18
C GLY A 213 -6.76 -1.14 17.45
N THR A 214 -6.45 -0.04 16.75
CA THR A 214 -5.24 0.77 16.97
C THR A 214 -5.49 2.22 16.59
N SER A 215 -4.77 3.15 17.22
CA SER A 215 -4.89 4.57 16.83
C SER A 215 -4.38 4.80 15.42
N LEU A 216 -5.17 5.46 14.60
CA LEU A 216 -4.83 5.88 13.25
C LEU A 216 -4.66 7.41 13.15
N VAL A 217 -4.60 8.09 14.29
CA VAL A 217 -4.33 9.54 14.36
C VAL A 217 -3.01 9.84 13.67
N GLY A 218 -3.01 10.80 12.77
CA GLY A 218 -1.84 11.19 11.99
C GLY A 218 -1.53 10.29 10.78
N LEU A 219 -2.26 9.18 10.58
CA LEU A 219 -2.02 8.27 9.45
C LEU A 219 -3.04 8.45 8.32
N LEU A 220 -4.30 8.79 8.65
CA LEU A 220 -5.39 8.84 7.65
C LEU A 220 -5.55 10.21 6.99
N GLY A 221 -4.86 11.22 7.48
CA GLY A 221 -5.02 12.59 7.04
C GLY A 221 -4.16 12.99 5.86
N GLU A 222 -3.99 14.29 5.72
CA GLU A 222 -3.16 14.93 4.72
C GLU A 222 -1.67 14.84 5.12
N HIS A 223 -0.84 14.41 4.18
CA HIS A 223 0.61 14.31 4.34
C HIS A 223 1.38 15.28 3.44
N LEU A 224 0.69 15.96 2.52
CA LEU A 224 1.28 16.91 1.59
C LEU A 224 0.99 18.35 2.03
N SER A 225 2.01 19.19 1.98
CA SER A 225 1.84 20.64 1.94
C SER A 225 1.29 21.10 0.58
N GLU A 226 0.77 22.32 0.52
CA GLU A 226 0.28 22.89 -0.74
C GLU A 226 1.40 23.03 -1.80
N ASP A 227 2.64 23.27 -1.37
CA ASP A 227 3.79 23.36 -2.28
C ASP A 227 4.10 21.98 -2.89
N GLU A 228 4.14 20.94 -2.07
CA GLU A 228 4.35 19.56 -2.51
C GLU A 228 3.23 19.05 -3.42
N ARG A 229 1.98 19.44 -3.18
CA ARG A 229 0.88 19.14 -4.10
C ARG A 229 1.10 19.80 -5.47
N ARG A 230 1.50 21.07 -5.49
CA ARG A 230 1.79 21.78 -6.73
C ARG A 230 2.95 21.15 -7.48
N GLU A 231 3.98 20.73 -6.76
CA GLU A 231 5.13 20.03 -7.32
C GLU A 231 4.70 18.67 -7.90
N ALA A 232 3.99 17.84 -7.14
CA ALA A 232 3.50 16.53 -7.59
C ALA A 232 2.65 16.62 -8.87
N ARG A 233 1.83 17.67 -9.00
CA ARG A 233 1.06 17.89 -10.23
C ARG A 233 1.92 18.20 -11.45
N ARG A 234 3.11 18.80 -11.26
CA ARG A 234 4.04 19.16 -12.36
C ARG A 234 4.93 17.99 -12.73
N MET A 235 5.34 17.17 -11.78
CA MET A 235 6.18 16.00 -12.00
C MET A 235 5.52 15.03 -12.98
N THR A 236 6.33 14.35 -13.78
CA THR A 236 5.90 13.18 -14.55
C THR A 236 5.69 11.97 -13.61
N ILE A 237 5.09 10.91 -14.11
CA ILE A 237 4.97 9.65 -13.32
C ILE A 237 6.35 9.05 -13.07
N ASP A 238 7.26 9.11 -14.03
CA ASP A 238 8.63 8.65 -13.86
C ASP A 238 9.37 9.44 -12.77
N GLU A 239 9.23 10.76 -12.73
CA GLU A 239 9.80 11.60 -11.66
C GLU A 239 9.21 11.28 -10.29
N LEU A 240 7.91 10.96 -10.22
CA LEU A 240 7.28 10.50 -8.97
C LEU A 240 7.80 9.11 -8.54
N ALA A 241 8.03 8.20 -9.49
CA ALA A 241 8.63 6.90 -9.22
C ALA A 241 10.07 7.06 -8.68
N GLU A 242 10.88 7.91 -9.34
CA GLU A 242 12.23 8.23 -8.87
C GLU A 242 12.24 8.87 -7.47
N ASP A 243 11.26 9.74 -7.17
CA ASP A 243 11.12 10.34 -5.85
C ASP A 243 10.77 9.28 -4.78
N ALA A 244 9.90 8.33 -5.10
CA ALA A 244 9.59 7.20 -4.22
C ALA A 244 10.83 6.32 -3.95
N LEU A 245 11.63 6.04 -4.98
CA LEU A 245 12.89 5.29 -4.85
C LEU A 245 13.94 6.05 -4.04
N ARG A 246 14.05 7.39 -4.21
CA ARG A 246 14.92 8.23 -3.35
C ARG A 246 14.46 8.21 -1.90
N ALA A 247 13.17 8.31 -1.64
CA ALA A 247 12.63 8.23 -0.28
C ALA A 247 12.98 6.90 0.39
N LYS A 248 12.88 5.79 -0.36
CA LYS A 248 13.28 4.46 0.09
C LYS A 248 14.76 4.39 0.48
N ALA A 249 15.63 5.10 -0.25
CA ALA A 249 17.08 5.11 0.01
C ALA A 249 17.47 5.99 1.20
N LEU A 250 16.72 7.08 1.45
CA LEU A 250 17.02 8.09 2.48
C LEU A 250 16.28 7.86 3.81
N ALA A 251 15.22 7.09 3.76
CA ALA A 251 14.41 6.78 4.94
C ALA A 251 15.05 5.69 5.78
#